data_77b795c694666f9e77ae4faba2d22b01
#
_entry.id   77b795c694666f9e77ae4faba2d22b01
#
_cell.length_a   1.000
_cell.length_b   1.000
_cell.length_c   1.000
_cell.angle_alpha   90.00
_cell.angle_beta   90.00
_cell.angle_gamma   90.00
#
_symmetry.space_group_name_H-M   'P 1'
#
loop_
_entity.id
_entity.type
_entity.pdbx_description
1 polymer ?
#
loop_
_entity_poly.entity_id
_entity_poly.type
_entity_poly.pdbx_seq_one_letter_code
_entity_poly.pdbx_strand_id
1 'polypeptide(L)'
;MSELTIEVQKREKTGKGANRRARSGGLIPAVVYGGGKESVSIEIDRKSMLDLMKKAGSENPIYLLKLGDGQRHAMIREVQTHPISRQVVHIDFQRVMMDQKIHVKVPVELVGVAYGVKTQGAVLDFVTREIEVECLPGDIPGHVELDVTGLHASQHAEARDVKLPEGVTLYDSPDKVIVSVAHAKTEDTGDEGAAADRDEPEVVKKGKTDED
;
A
#
# COMPACT_ATOMS: atom_id res chain seq x y z
N MET A 1 14.12 -17.72 12.06
CA MET A 1 14.01 -16.39 11.38
C MET A 1 15.39 -15.84 11.14
N SER A 2 15.77 -15.53 9.90
CA SER A 2 17.06 -14.88 9.63
C SER A 2 16.96 -13.41 10.08
N GLU A 3 17.79 -13.02 11.04
CA GLU A 3 17.84 -11.63 11.52
C GLU A 3 18.33 -10.72 10.40
N LEU A 4 17.44 -9.83 9.92
CA LEU A 4 17.77 -8.83 8.91
C LEU A 4 18.51 -7.67 9.59
N THR A 5 19.83 -7.73 9.64
CA THR A 5 20.65 -6.72 10.29
C THR A 5 21.03 -5.60 9.34
N ILE A 6 20.83 -4.35 9.75
CA ILE A 6 21.17 -3.14 9.00
C ILE A 6 22.13 -2.29 9.80
N GLU A 7 23.26 -1.94 9.22
CA GLU A 7 24.17 -0.94 9.78
C GLU A 7 23.66 0.46 9.44
N VAL A 8 23.49 1.29 10.46
CA VAL A 8 22.97 2.65 10.31
C VAL A 8 23.91 3.65 10.99
N GLN A 9 24.00 4.84 10.42
CA GLN A 9 24.80 5.92 10.96
C GLN A 9 23.89 7.03 11.50
N LYS A 10 24.25 7.59 12.68
CA LYS A 10 23.51 8.72 13.24
C LYS A 10 23.82 9.97 12.42
N ARG A 11 22.76 10.68 12.08
CA ARG A 11 22.86 11.90 11.30
C ARG A 11 22.67 13.14 12.18
N GLU A 12 23.65 14.04 12.15
CA GLU A 12 23.61 15.31 12.88
C GLU A 12 23.04 16.46 12.01
N LYS A 13 23.40 16.42 10.71
CA LYS A 13 22.98 17.47 9.77
C LYS A 13 21.59 17.17 9.21
N THR A 14 20.63 18.04 9.45
CA THR A 14 19.24 17.94 8.98
C THR A 14 18.95 19.03 7.95
N GLY A 15 17.77 18.95 7.31
CA GLY A 15 17.28 19.94 6.36
C GLY A 15 17.47 19.56 4.88
N LYS A 16 16.88 20.35 3.98
CA LYS A 16 16.74 20.09 2.54
C LYS A 16 18.08 19.83 1.83
N GLY A 17 19.08 20.66 2.09
CA GLY A 17 20.40 20.57 1.44
C GLY A 17 21.20 19.32 1.89
N ALA A 18 21.16 18.98 3.19
CA ALA A 18 21.81 17.80 3.73
C ALA A 18 21.19 16.51 3.15
N ASN A 19 19.86 16.41 3.15
CA ASN A 19 19.13 15.26 2.61
C ASN A 19 19.39 15.07 1.11
N ARG A 20 19.50 16.16 0.33
CA ARG A 20 19.83 16.08 -1.09
C ARG A 20 21.25 15.52 -1.30
N ARG A 21 22.24 15.97 -0.51
CA ARG A 21 23.62 15.45 -0.59
C ARG A 21 23.71 13.99 -0.20
N ALA A 22 23.04 13.59 0.90
CA ALA A 22 22.98 12.18 1.31
C ALA A 22 22.45 11.29 0.19
N ARG A 23 21.33 11.67 -0.43
CA ARG A 23 20.74 10.89 -1.54
C ARG A 23 21.63 10.85 -2.77
N SER A 24 22.33 11.93 -3.12
CA SER A 24 23.28 11.93 -4.25
C SER A 24 24.52 11.08 -3.95
N GLY A 25 24.89 10.94 -2.67
CA GLY A 25 25.93 10.05 -2.19
C GLY A 25 25.52 8.58 -2.06
N GLY A 26 24.29 8.22 -2.43
CA GLY A 26 23.82 6.82 -2.31
C GLY A 26 23.27 6.45 -0.93
N LEU A 27 23.10 7.42 -0.03
CA LEU A 27 22.53 7.21 1.29
C LEU A 27 21.02 7.53 1.29
N ILE A 28 20.25 6.78 2.07
CA ILE A 28 18.83 7.03 2.30
C ILE A 28 18.71 7.67 3.69
N PRO A 29 18.18 8.91 3.80
CA PRO A 29 17.82 9.48 5.08
C PRO A 29 16.63 8.73 5.66
N ALA A 30 16.72 8.40 6.96
CA ALA A 30 15.66 7.70 7.67
C ALA A 30 15.52 8.25 9.11
N VAL A 31 14.42 7.90 9.75
CA VAL A 31 14.12 8.26 11.13
C VAL A 31 13.68 7.02 11.89
N VAL A 32 14.17 6.87 13.13
CA VAL A 32 13.75 5.81 14.05
C VAL A 32 13.02 6.45 15.22
N TYR A 33 11.77 6.11 15.43
CA TYR A 33 10.93 6.63 16.52
C TYR A 33 10.18 5.51 17.26
N GLY A 34 9.45 5.87 18.32
CA GLY A 34 8.67 4.93 19.13
C GLY A 34 9.43 4.33 20.31
N GLY A 35 8.76 3.43 21.04
CA GLY A 35 9.31 2.77 22.23
C GLY A 35 9.59 3.71 23.39
N GLY A 36 8.84 4.83 23.54
CA GLY A 36 9.00 5.79 24.63
C GLY A 36 10.34 6.57 24.63
N LYS A 37 11.11 6.50 23.55
CA LYS A 37 12.41 7.18 23.40
C LYS A 37 12.35 8.24 22.32
N GLU A 38 13.24 9.23 22.42
CA GLU A 38 13.37 10.28 21.41
C GLU A 38 13.63 9.71 20.01
N SER A 39 13.13 10.41 18.99
CA SER A 39 13.37 10.08 17.60
C SER A 39 14.84 10.34 17.25
N VAL A 40 15.42 9.44 16.46
CA VAL A 40 16.82 9.53 16.01
C VAL A 40 16.85 9.58 14.50
N SER A 41 17.47 10.64 13.96
CA SER A 41 17.72 10.72 12.51
C SER A 41 18.94 9.86 12.16
N ILE A 42 18.78 9.02 11.14
CA ILE A 42 19.81 8.09 10.67
C ILE A 42 20.01 8.17 9.17
N GLU A 43 21.09 7.62 8.69
CA GLU A 43 21.40 7.41 7.27
C GLU A 43 21.73 5.94 7.04
N ILE A 44 21.24 5.39 5.92
CA ILE A 44 21.38 3.98 5.55
C ILE A 44 21.92 3.88 4.13
N ASP A 45 22.83 2.95 3.87
CA ASP A 45 23.28 2.68 2.51
C ASP A 45 22.14 2.12 1.66
N ARG A 46 21.93 2.74 0.49
CA ARG A 46 20.82 2.40 -0.41
C ARG A 46 20.89 0.98 -0.92
N LYS A 47 22.07 0.50 -1.31
CA LYS A 47 22.23 -0.84 -1.87
C LYS A 47 21.92 -1.90 -0.83
N SER A 48 22.54 -1.78 0.34
CA SER A 48 22.34 -2.70 1.47
C SER A 48 20.88 -2.78 1.89
N MET A 49 20.20 -1.63 1.94
CA MET A 49 18.78 -1.58 2.29
C MET A 49 17.89 -2.28 1.25
N LEU A 50 18.10 -2.00 -0.03
CA LEU A 50 17.32 -2.63 -1.11
C LEU A 50 17.54 -4.14 -1.19
N ASP A 51 18.77 -4.61 -0.96
CA ASP A 51 19.09 -6.03 -0.95
C ASP A 51 18.41 -6.75 0.24
N LEU A 52 18.34 -6.09 1.40
CA LEU A 52 17.66 -6.62 2.57
C LEU A 52 16.13 -6.64 2.39
N MET A 53 15.55 -5.59 1.81
CA MET A 53 14.12 -5.57 1.48
C MET A 53 13.74 -6.70 0.52
N LYS A 54 14.57 -6.99 -0.48
CA LYS A 54 14.35 -8.12 -1.41
C LYS A 54 14.47 -9.48 -0.71
N LYS A 55 15.39 -9.61 0.26
CA LYS A 55 15.60 -10.86 1.01
C LYS A 55 14.52 -11.12 2.05
N ALA A 56 13.87 -10.07 2.53
CA ALA A 56 12.89 -10.16 3.61
C ALA A 56 11.69 -11.05 3.25
N GLY A 57 11.25 -11.04 1.99
CA GLY A 57 10.18 -11.92 1.49
C GLY A 57 8.79 -11.66 2.09
N SER A 58 8.68 -10.82 3.12
CA SER A 58 7.43 -10.38 3.73
C SER A 58 7.33 -8.86 3.69
N GLU A 59 6.12 -8.32 3.70
CA GLU A 59 5.92 -6.88 3.67
C GLU A 59 6.25 -6.18 5.00
N ASN A 60 6.20 -6.92 6.12
CA ASN A 60 6.45 -6.38 7.47
C ASN A 60 7.62 -7.09 8.18
N PRO A 61 8.84 -7.05 7.64
CA PRO A 61 9.98 -7.68 8.30
C PRO A 61 10.45 -6.85 9.49
N ILE A 62 10.93 -7.55 10.53
CA ILE A 62 11.61 -6.91 11.66
C ILE A 62 13.10 -6.85 11.35
N TYR A 63 13.64 -5.64 11.42
CA TYR A 63 15.05 -5.37 11.20
C TYR A 63 15.77 -5.15 12.52
N LEU A 64 17.00 -5.62 12.60
CA LEU A 64 17.93 -5.29 13.68
C LEU A 64 18.82 -4.12 13.22
N LEU A 65 18.52 -2.92 13.71
CA LEU A 65 19.30 -1.72 13.41
C LEU A 65 20.52 -1.66 14.33
N LYS A 66 21.71 -1.65 13.75
CA LYS A 66 22.98 -1.41 14.47
C LYS A 66 23.37 0.05 14.35
N LEU A 67 23.25 0.78 15.47
CA LEU A 67 23.64 2.18 15.59
C LEU A 67 24.82 2.30 16.57
N GLY A 68 26.05 2.34 16.07
CA GLY A 68 27.24 2.25 16.92
C GLY A 68 27.24 0.99 17.77
N ASP A 69 27.37 1.14 19.10
CA ASP A 69 27.35 0.01 20.04
C ASP A 69 25.93 -0.50 20.40
N GLY A 70 24.88 0.16 19.90
CA GLY A 70 23.50 -0.17 20.23
C GLY A 70 22.79 -0.96 19.12
N GLN A 71 22.10 -2.05 19.51
CA GLN A 71 21.23 -2.79 18.62
C GLN A 71 19.77 -2.55 19.02
N ARG A 72 18.88 -2.39 18.03
CA ARG A 72 17.45 -2.15 18.27
C ARG A 72 16.60 -2.82 17.21
N HIS A 73 15.54 -3.50 17.66
CA HIS A 73 14.53 -4.02 16.75
C HIS A 73 13.64 -2.88 16.27
N ALA A 74 13.42 -2.84 14.98
CA ALA A 74 12.54 -1.86 14.34
C ALA A 74 11.85 -2.49 13.12
N MET A 75 10.66 -2.04 12.82
CA MET A 75 9.95 -2.34 11.60
C MET A 75 9.86 -1.11 10.71
N ILE A 76 9.71 -1.30 9.42
CA ILE A 76 9.43 -0.20 8.50
C ILE A 76 7.95 0.16 8.64
N ARG A 77 7.66 1.42 8.94
CA ARG A 77 6.29 1.94 8.98
C ARG A 77 5.88 2.53 7.64
N GLU A 78 6.82 3.24 7.00
CA GLU A 78 6.57 3.89 5.71
C GLU A 78 7.85 3.94 4.87
N VAL A 79 7.71 3.71 3.58
CA VAL A 79 8.76 3.91 2.57
C VAL A 79 8.30 4.96 1.58
N GLN A 80 8.94 6.13 1.61
CA GLN A 80 8.66 7.19 0.66
C GLN A 80 9.50 7.00 -0.61
N THR A 81 8.83 6.95 -1.74
CA THR A 81 9.48 6.78 -3.04
C THR A 81 9.26 8.01 -3.94
N HIS A 82 10.22 8.30 -4.77
CA HIS A 82 10.09 9.38 -5.76
C HIS A 82 9.12 8.94 -6.88
N PRO A 83 8.09 9.73 -7.21
CA PRO A 83 7.00 9.30 -8.12
C PRO A 83 7.49 8.94 -9.53
N ILE A 84 8.50 9.64 -10.05
CA ILE A 84 9.02 9.41 -11.41
C ILE A 84 10.14 8.36 -11.42
N SER A 85 11.18 8.55 -10.58
CA SER A 85 12.36 7.67 -10.58
C SER A 85 12.18 6.39 -9.78
N ARG A 86 11.10 6.30 -8.98
CA ARG A 86 10.79 5.20 -8.04
C ARG A 86 11.91 4.88 -7.04
N GLN A 87 12.86 5.79 -6.89
CA GLN A 87 13.92 5.64 -5.90
C GLN A 87 13.40 5.94 -4.49
N VAL A 88 13.86 5.17 -3.52
CA VAL A 88 13.54 5.41 -2.12
C VAL A 88 14.15 6.75 -1.68
N VAL A 89 13.31 7.61 -1.15
CA VAL A 89 13.63 8.98 -0.72
C VAL A 89 13.78 9.08 0.79
N HIS A 90 12.95 8.36 1.54
CA HIS A 90 12.94 8.32 2.99
C HIS A 90 12.40 6.99 3.50
N ILE A 91 12.82 6.56 4.68
CA ILE A 91 12.29 5.38 5.36
C ILE A 91 12.02 5.74 6.81
N ASP A 92 10.82 5.42 7.26
CA ASP A 92 10.38 5.58 8.64
C ASP A 92 10.44 4.24 9.36
N PHE A 93 11.25 4.17 10.41
CA PHE A 93 11.35 3.01 11.28
C PHE A 93 10.66 3.25 12.61
N GLN A 94 9.78 2.33 12.95
CA GLN A 94 9.18 2.26 14.28
C GLN A 94 9.92 1.24 15.13
N ARG A 95 10.39 1.65 16.32
CA ARG A 95 10.98 0.70 17.28
C ARG A 95 9.92 -0.26 17.76
N VAL A 96 10.31 -1.53 17.84
CA VAL A 96 9.44 -2.62 18.25
C VAL A 96 9.98 -3.20 19.55
N MET A 97 9.09 -3.37 20.52
CA MET A 97 9.33 -4.13 21.74
C MET A 97 8.68 -5.49 21.59
N MET A 98 9.43 -6.57 21.83
CA MET A 98 8.92 -7.93 21.59
C MET A 98 7.74 -8.31 22.50
N ASP A 99 7.59 -7.62 23.62
CA ASP A 99 6.55 -7.85 24.63
C ASP A 99 5.27 -7.02 24.42
N GLN A 100 5.24 -6.16 23.38
CA GLN A 100 4.10 -5.27 23.12
C GLN A 100 3.44 -5.62 21.80
N LYS A 101 2.11 -5.64 21.81
CA LYS A 101 1.32 -5.76 20.60
C LYS A 101 1.49 -4.52 19.73
N ILE A 102 1.52 -4.74 18.44
CA ILE A 102 1.69 -3.70 17.43
C ILE A 102 0.58 -3.79 16.38
N HIS A 103 0.25 -2.65 15.80
CA HIS A 103 -0.69 -2.55 14.68
C HIS A 103 0.09 -2.54 13.38
N VAL A 104 -0.15 -3.53 12.55
CA VAL A 104 0.51 -3.70 11.24
C VAL A 104 -0.51 -3.85 10.14
N LYS A 105 -0.16 -3.36 8.95
CA LYS A 105 -0.94 -3.59 7.73
C LYS A 105 -0.45 -4.88 7.09
N VAL A 106 -1.34 -5.79 6.85
CA VAL A 106 -1.04 -7.08 6.23
C VAL A 106 -1.78 -7.19 4.91
N PRO A 107 -1.10 -7.59 3.83
CA PRO A 107 -1.75 -7.79 2.54
C PRO A 107 -2.70 -8.98 2.59
N VAL A 108 -3.80 -8.84 1.86
CA VAL A 108 -4.79 -9.90 1.67
C VAL A 108 -4.51 -10.59 0.35
N GLU A 109 -4.37 -11.91 0.37
CA GLU A 109 -4.28 -12.74 -0.82
C GLU A 109 -5.62 -13.45 -1.07
N LEU A 110 -6.11 -13.36 -2.31
CA LEU A 110 -7.35 -14.01 -2.71
C LEU A 110 -7.07 -15.44 -3.13
N VAL A 111 -7.77 -16.38 -2.50
CA VAL A 111 -7.68 -17.80 -2.83
C VAL A 111 -8.89 -18.22 -3.64
N GLY A 112 -8.64 -18.87 -4.79
CA GLY A 112 -9.68 -19.36 -5.68
C GLY A 112 -10.14 -18.36 -6.73
N VAL A 113 -11.21 -18.71 -7.45
CA VAL A 113 -11.86 -17.87 -8.45
C VAL A 113 -13.33 -17.75 -8.09
N ALA A 114 -13.85 -16.53 -7.96
CA ALA A 114 -15.23 -16.29 -7.60
C ALA A 114 -16.21 -16.92 -8.60
N TYR A 115 -17.23 -17.60 -8.10
CA TYR A 115 -18.27 -18.24 -8.92
C TYR A 115 -18.95 -17.25 -9.86
N GLY A 116 -19.20 -16.04 -9.39
CA GLY A 116 -19.79 -14.96 -10.19
C GLY A 116 -18.93 -14.55 -11.39
N VAL A 117 -17.60 -14.57 -11.23
CA VAL A 117 -16.67 -14.28 -12.34
C VAL A 117 -16.66 -15.43 -13.34
N LYS A 118 -16.60 -16.67 -12.85
CA LYS A 118 -16.48 -17.87 -13.71
C LYS A 118 -17.73 -18.19 -14.51
N THR A 119 -18.92 -18.01 -13.94
CA THR A 119 -20.20 -18.49 -14.53
C THR A 119 -21.16 -17.37 -14.90
N GLN A 120 -21.06 -16.21 -14.26
CA GLN A 120 -22.02 -15.11 -14.44
C GLN A 120 -21.41 -13.92 -15.18
N GLY A 121 -20.15 -14.02 -15.64
CA GLY A 121 -19.46 -12.92 -16.35
C GLY A 121 -19.26 -11.67 -15.52
N ALA A 122 -19.30 -11.78 -14.19
CA ALA A 122 -19.08 -10.66 -13.28
C ALA A 122 -17.60 -10.28 -13.22
N VAL A 123 -17.31 -9.06 -12.77
CA VAL A 123 -15.94 -8.56 -12.55
C VAL A 123 -15.69 -8.51 -11.05
N LEU A 124 -14.53 -9.04 -10.63
CA LEU A 124 -14.09 -8.96 -9.26
C LEU A 124 -13.28 -7.65 -9.09
N ASP A 125 -13.74 -6.81 -8.17
CA ASP A 125 -13.07 -5.57 -7.78
C ASP A 125 -12.44 -5.74 -6.40
N PHE A 126 -11.12 -5.56 -6.33
CA PHE A 126 -10.33 -5.65 -5.11
C PHE A 126 -10.21 -4.27 -4.48
N VAL A 127 -11.17 -3.91 -3.64
CA VAL A 127 -11.32 -2.59 -3.02
C VAL A 127 -10.22 -2.32 -1.99
N THR A 128 -10.01 -3.27 -1.06
CA THR A 128 -9.04 -3.13 0.02
C THR A 128 -8.03 -4.25 -0.04
N ARG A 129 -6.78 -3.89 -0.33
CA ARG A 129 -5.68 -4.86 -0.48
C ARG A 129 -4.94 -5.17 0.81
N GLU A 130 -5.08 -4.33 1.82
CA GLU A 130 -4.41 -4.44 3.10
C GLU A 130 -5.41 -4.27 4.23
N ILE A 131 -5.27 -5.08 5.28
CA ILE A 131 -6.05 -4.94 6.52
C ILE A 131 -5.12 -4.64 7.70
N GLU A 132 -5.60 -3.85 8.66
CA GLU A 132 -4.87 -3.60 9.90
C GLU A 132 -5.18 -4.68 10.92
N VAL A 133 -4.11 -5.30 11.44
CA VAL A 133 -4.19 -6.33 12.47
C VAL A 133 -3.32 -5.96 13.67
N GLU A 134 -3.73 -6.41 14.84
CA GLU A 134 -2.98 -6.31 16.09
C GLU A 134 -2.36 -7.68 16.39
N CYS A 135 -1.05 -7.74 16.52
CA CYS A 135 -0.32 -8.97 16.84
C CYS A 135 0.98 -8.68 17.61
N LEU A 136 1.59 -9.73 18.15
CA LEU A 136 2.95 -9.66 18.66
C LEU A 136 3.95 -9.63 17.49
N PRO A 137 5.13 -9.00 17.68
CA PRO A 137 6.15 -8.92 16.61
C PRO A 137 6.64 -10.27 16.09
N GLY A 138 6.57 -11.31 16.92
CA GLY A 138 6.93 -12.68 16.52
C GLY A 138 5.90 -13.36 15.62
N ASP A 139 4.64 -12.91 15.66
CA ASP A 139 3.49 -13.58 15.05
C ASP A 139 2.92 -12.78 13.86
N ILE A 140 3.70 -11.84 13.30
CA ILE A 140 3.28 -11.06 12.14
C ILE A 140 3.14 -11.99 10.93
N PRO A 141 1.93 -12.15 10.35
CA PRO A 141 1.76 -12.94 9.13
C PRO A 141 2.31 -12.18 7.91
N GLY A 142 2.89 -12.91 6.97
CA GLY A 142 3.36 -12.31 5.71
C GLY A 142 2.20 -11.86 4.81
N HIS A 143 1.11 -12.61 4.83
CA HIS A 143 -0.16 -12.36 4.14
C HIS A 143 -1.29 -13.03 4.91
N VAL A 144 -2.51 -12.65 4.60
CA VAL A 144 -3.73 -13.31 5.08
C VAL A 144 -4.57 -13.76 3.90
N GLU A 145 -5.17 -14.94 4.00
CA GLU A 145 -5.93 -15.53 2.91
C GLU A 145 -7.42 -15.22 3.03
N LEU A 146 -8.03 -14.85 1.89
CA LEU A 146 -9.48 -14.70 1.75
C LEU A 146 -9.97 -15.63 0.63
N ASP A 147 -10.82 -16.59 0.97
CA ASP A 147 -11.44 -17.48 -0.01
C ASP A 147 -12.62 -16.78 -0.69
N VAL A 148 -12.49 -16.59 -2.00
CA VAL A 148 -13.50 -15.93 -2.83
C VAL A 148 -14.32 -16.92 -3.67
N THR A 149 -14.07 -18.23 -3.55
CA THR A 149 -14.67 -19.26 -4.43
C THR A 149 -16.19 -19.25 -4.41
N GLY A 150 -16.81 -19.00 -3.25
CA GLY A 150 -18.25 -18.99 -3.05
C GLY A 150 -18.96 -17.68 -3.42
N LEU A 151 -18.26 -16.65 -3.86
CA LEU A 151 -18.85 -15.34 -4.11
C LEU A 151 -19.61 -15.32 -5.45
N HIS A 152 -20.90 -14.96 -5.39
CA HIS A 152 -21.75 -14.71 -6.54
C HIS A 152 -21.70 -13.25 -6.99
N ALA A 153 -22.27 -12.97 -8.16
CA ALA A 153 -22.42 -11.60 -8.64
C ALA A 153 -23.27 -10.76 -7.64
N SER A 154 -22.91 -9.50 -7.47
CA SER A 154 -23.49 -8.55 -6.50
C SER A 154 -23.21 -8.90 -5.02
N GLN A 155 -22.30 -9.81 -4.73
CA GLN A 155 -21.84 -10.08 -3.38
C GLN A 155 -20.49 -9.41 -3.10
N HIS A 156 -20.19 -9.24 -1.84
CA HIS A 156 -18.92 -8.72 -1.36
C HIS A 156 -18.42 -9.59 -0.21
N ALA A 157 -17.11 -9.59 0.01
CA ALA A 157 -16.47 -10.17 1.18
C ALA A 157 -15.91 -9.06 2.07
N GLU A 158 -16.04 -9.22 3.37
CA GLU A 158 -15.67 -8.25 4.37
C GLU A 158 -14.44 -8.69 5.17
N ALA A 159 -13.89 -7.80 5.99
CA ALA A 159 -12.70 -8.08 6.80
C ALA A 159 -12.93 -9.22 7.82
N ARG A 160 -14.18 -9.45 8.27
CA ARG A 160 -14.54 -10.56 9.16
C ARG A 160 -14.44 -11.95 8.50
N ASP A 161 -14.48 -12.02 7.16
CA ASP A 161 -14.45 -13.28 6.41
C ASP A 161 -13.01 -13.78 6.20
N VAL A 162 -12.02 -12.98 6.57
CA VAL A 162 -10.59 -13.30 6.44
C VAL A 162 -10.18 -14.32 7.50
N LYS A 163 -9.43 -15.33 7.09
CA LYS A 163 -8.86 -16.32 8.00
C LYS A 163 -7.60 -15.76 8.66
N LEU A 164 -7.72 -15.38 9.92
CA LEU A 164 -6.59 -14.90 10.71
C LEU A 164 -5.88 -16.09 11.39
N PRO A 165 -4.53 -16.10 11.43
CA PRO A 165 -3.77 -17.09 12.19
C PRO A 165 -3.90 -16.88 13.71
N GLU A 166 -3.45 -17.86 14.49
CA GLU A 166 -3.46 -17.77 15.96
C GLU A 166 -2.56 -16.60 16.44
N GLY A 167 -3.04 -15.85 17.42
CA GLY A 167 -2.31 -14.70 17.98
C GLY A 167 -2.50 -13.37 17.24
N VAL A 168 -3.26 -13.35 16.15
CA VAL A 168 -3.58 -12.14 15.37
C VAL A 168 -5.03 -11.75 15.57
N THR A 169 -5.27 -10.49 15.89
CA THR A 169 -6.62 -9.93 16.05
C THR A 169 -6.86 -8.84 15.01
N LEU A 170 -8.06 -8.83 14.42
CA LEU A 170 -8.45 -7.77 13.49
C LEU A 170 -8.59 -6.45 14.25
N TYR A 171 -7.90 -5.43 13.79
CA TYR A 171 -8.01 -4.07 14.33
C TYR A 171 -8.93 -3.18 13.48
N ASP A 172 -8.98 -3.44 12.17
CA ASP A 172 -9.86 -2.76 11.23
C ASP A 172 -11.36 -3.04 11.53
N SER A 173 -12.25 -2.21 10.97
CA SER A 173 -13.69 -2.46 11.07
C SER A 173 -14.06 -3.80 10.44
N PRO A 174 -14.80 -4.69 11.13
CA PRO A 174 -15.17 -6.01 10.60
C PRO A 174 -16.00 -5.93 9.31
N ASP A 175 -16.78 -4.84 9.13
CA ASP A 175 -17.64 -4.58 7.98
C ASP A 175 -16.90 -3.91 6.80
N LYS A 176 -15.57 -3.76 6.88
CA LYS A 176 -14.76 -3.18 5.81
C LYS A 176 -14.74 -4.11 4.62
N VAL A 177 -15.23 -3.63 3.46
CA VAL A 177 -15.27 -4.40 2.22
C VAL A 177 -13.86 -4.61 1.67
N ILE A 178 -13.50 -5.87 1.45
CA ILE A 178 -12.21 -6.26 0.86
C ILE A 178 -12.38 -6.48 -0.65
N VAL A 179 -13.35 -7.28 -1.01
CA VAL A 179 -13.62 -7.65 -2.41
C VAL A 179 -15.09 -7.46 -2.71
N SER A 180 -15.39 -6.95 -3.87
CA SER A 180 -16.75 -6.82 -4.42
C SER A 180 -16.83 -7.51 -5.79
N VAL A 181 -17.89 -8.25 -6.03
CA VAL A 181 -18.15 -8.88 -7.32
C VAL A 181 -19.29 -8.14 -8.02
N ALA A 182 -18.95 -7.23 -8.95
CA ALA A 182 -19.91 -6.42 -9.69
C ALA A 182 -20.30 -7.09 -11.01
N HIS A 183 -21.56 -6.90 -11.45
CA HIS A 183 -21.92 -7.26 -12.82
C HIS A 183 -21.10 -6.46 -13.81
N ALA A 184 -20.54 -7.11 -14.81
CA ALA A 184 -19.95 -6.41 -15.94
C ALA A 184 -21.09 -5.55 -16.55
N LYS A 185 -20.88 -4.23 -16.56
CA LYS A 185 -21.75 -3.31 -17.29
C LYS A 185 -21.52 -3.62 -18.77
N THR A 186 -22.37 -4.46 -19.35
CA THR A 186 -22.48 -4.54 -20.81
C THR A 186 -22.92 -3.15 -21.24
N GLU A 187 -22.03 -2.40 -21.87
CA GLU A 187 -22.47 -1.29 -22.70
C GLU A 187 -23.34 -1.93 -23.79
N ASP A 188 -24.61 -1.84 -23.56
CA ASP A 188 -25.61 -2.15 -24.57
C ASP A 188 -25.42 -1.10 -25.67
N THR A 189 -24.60 -1.44 -26.66
CA THR A 189 -24.61 -0.78 -27.95
C THR A 189 -25.90 -1.19 -28.61
N GLY A 190 -27.01 -0.72 -28.04
CA GLY A 190 -28.31 -0.72 -28.68
C GLY A 190 -28.23 0.19 -29.88
N ASP A 191 -27.88 -0.42 -31.00
CA ASP A 191 -28.28 0.05 -32.32
C ASP A 191 -29.82 0.00 -32.36
N GLU A 192 -30.45 1.12 -32.18
CA GLU A 192 -31.79 1.34 -32.70
C GLU A 192 -31.81 2.64 -33.48
N GLY A 193 -31.68 2.43 -34.80
CA GLY A 193 -32.15 3.38 -35.75
C GLY A 193 -33.58 3.74 -35.51
N ALA A 194 -33.87 4.97 -35.19
CA ALA A 194 -35.12 5.64 -35.45
C ALA A 194 -34.84 6.95 -36.14
N ALA A 195 -35.18 6.92 -37.39
CA ALA A 195 -35.20 8.04 -38.32
C ALA A 195 -36.13 9.16 -37.83
N ALA A 196 -35.85 10.35 -38.38
CA ALA A 196 -36.68 11.55 -38.48
C ALA A 196 -36.62 12.50 -37.25
N ASP A 197 -36.04 13.64 -37.33
CA ASP A 197 -36.56 14.78 -38.06
C ASP A 197 -35.51 15.88 -38.15
N ARG A 198 -35.34 16.38 -39.36
CA ARG A 198 -34.46 17.50 -39.64
C ARG A 198 -35.20 18.77 -39.21
N ASP A 199 -34.64 19.50 -38.30
CA ASP A 199 -34.88 20.94 -38.20
C ASP A 199 -33.57 21.68 -38.18
N GLU A 200 -33.25 22.31 -39.30
CA GLU A 200 -32.16 23.24 -39.48
C GLU A 200 -32.50 24.54 -38.74
N PRO A 201 -31.65 25.06 -37.89
CA PRO A 201 -31.73 26.49 -37.58
C PRO A 201 -30.83 27.29 -38.53
N GLU A 202 -31.48 28.17 -39.25
CA GLU A 202 -30.94 29.18 -40.15
C GLU A 202 -29.72 29.92 -39.62
N VAL A 203 -28.72 30.04 -40.49
CA VAL A 203 -27.57 30.92 -40.34
C VAL A 203 -27.99 32.38 -40.55
N VAL A 204 -28.10 33.14 -39.49
CA VAL A 204 -28.18 34.61 -39.58
C VAL A 204 -26.75 35.16 -39.63
N LYS A 205 -26.35 35.53 -40.84
CA LYS A 205 -25.25 36.48 -41.09
C LYS A 205 -25.67 37.90 -40.65
N LYS A 206 -24.88 38.47 -39.77
CA LYS A 206 -24.80 39.93 -39.55
C LYS A 206 -23.33 40.25 -39.37
N GLY A 207 -22.62 40.80 -40.28
CA GLY A 207 -22.75 42.19 -40.81
C GLY A 207 -21.62 42.98 -40.15
N LYS A 208 -20.51 43.18 -40.91
CA LYS A 208 -19.45 44.14 -40.65
C LYS A 208 -19.97 45.52 -40.28
N THR A 209 -19.36 46.17 -39.33
CA THR A 209 -19.14 47.64 -39.37
C THR A 209 -17.75 47.95 -38.85
N ASP A 210 -17.01 48.61 -39.70
CA ASP A 210 -15.77 49.31 -39.49
C ASP A 210 -15.99 50.59 -38.69
N GLU A 211 -14.90 51.25 -38.28
CA GLU A 211 -14.69 52.60 -37.72
C GLU A 211 -14.59 52.62 -36.16
N ASP A 212 -13.57 53.13 -35.52
CA ASP A 212 -12.53 54.18 -35.76
C ASP A 212 -11.34 53.88 -34.83
#